data_f35db4ea15f1e3011a64383a6b1840ea
#
_entry.id   f35db4ea15f1e3011a64383a6b1840ea
#
_cell.length_a   1.000
_cell.length_b   1.000
_cell.length_c   1.000
_cell.angle_alpha   90.00
_cell.angle_beta   90.00
_cell.angle_gamma   90.00
#
_symmetry.space_group_name_H-M   'P 1'
#
loop_
_entity.id
_entity.type
_entity.pdbx_description
1 polymer ?
#
loop_
_entity_poly.entity_id
_entity_poly.type
_entity_poly.pdbx_seq_one_letter_code
_entity_poly.pdbx_strand_id
1 'polypeptide(L)'
;MFFRITIPTLKEGTKEDAMSFVKNTVFPNFSGTPGLISLTSNSTGENSVLSMAVWESKESASAQDDKFQETMAEAAQFFAALPQIFEGDAVFGKVYQSIRKEEKKPGYMRIVIGVVKDKEAALDNLKDNVEPIYDESNGLQITGAIFDEDTLISWNIWDSEEDMNTASLKLQEILDIGAQRDLFDGDPIAYIGPVYAGRLFIDLNEGETPV
;
A
#
# COMPACT_ATOMS: atom_id res chain seq x y z
N MET A 1 -12.82 -4.98 2.38
CA MET A 1 -12.25 -3.61 2.44
C MET A 1 -11.91 -3.14 1.04
N PHE A 2 -11.98 -1.84 0.78
CA PHE A 2 -11.64 -1.24 -0.50
C PHE A 2 -10.41 -0.34 -0.36
N PHE A 3 -9.53 -0.37 -1.35
CA PHE A 3 -8.26 0.36 -1.35
C PHE A 3 -8.22 1.36 -2.51
N ARG A 4 -7.65 2.53 -2.23
CA ARG A 4 -7.25 3.52 -3.24
C ARG A 4 -5.79 3.87 -3.01
N ILE A 5 -4.97 3.59 -4.01
CA ILE A 5 -3.51 3.82 -3.98
C ILE A 5 -3.17 4.86 -5.03
N THR A 6 -2.48 5.91 -4.61
CA THR A 6 -2.09 7.04 -5.48
C THR A 6 -0.58 7.17 -5.51
N ILE A 7 -0.01 7.17 -6.71
CA ILE A 7 1.44 7.23 -6.94
C ILE A 7 1.75 8.39 -7.88
N PRO A 8 2.01 9.59 -7.35
CA PRO A 8 2.43 10.72 -8.17
C PRO A 8 3.92 10.65 -8.49
N THR A 9 4.27 11.08 -9.70
CA THR A 9 5.64 11.50 -10.03
C THR A 9 5.75 12.97 -9.71
N LEU A 10 6.64 13.34 -8.79
CA LEU A 10 6.80 14.71 -8.34
C LEU A 10 7.75 15.51 -9.23
N LYS A 11 7.53 16.82 -9.32
CA LYS A 11 8.50 17.74 -9.86
C LYS A 11 9.77 17.72 -9.02
N GLU A 12 10.92 17.92 -9.65
CA GLU A 12 12.19 18.01 -8.94
C GLU A 12 12.14 19.10 -7.85
N GLY A 13 12.64 18.78 -6.67
CA GLY A 13 12.70 19.68 -5.52
C GLY A 13 11.37 19.90 -4.77
N THR A 14 10.26 19.30 -5.18
CA THR A 14 8.95 19.53 -4.52
C THR A 14 8.57 18.45 -3.50
N LYS A 15 9.41 17.45 -3.28
CA LYS A 15 9.07 16.28 -2.44
C LYS A 15 8.73 16.65 -1.00
N GLU A 16 9.53 17.48 -0.37
CA GLU A 16 9.30 17.91 1.03
C GLU A 16 8.00 18.69 1.17
N ASP A 17 7.70 19.57 0.18
CA ASP A 17 6.45 20.32 0.16
C ASP A 17 5.24 19.40 -0.07
N ALA A 18 5.36 18.42 -0.96
CA ALA A 18 4.32 17.41 -1.18
C ALA A 18 4.08 16.56 0.08
N MET A 19 5.13 16.13 0.77
CA MET A 19 5.02 15.39 2.03
C MET A 19 4.39 16.26 3.14
N SER A 20 4.73 17.55 3.20
CA SER A 20 4.14 18.52 4.11
C SER A 20 2.65 18.73 3.81
N PHE A 21 2.28 18.85 2.53
CA PHE A 21 0.89 18.94 2.09
C PHE A 21 0.07 17.72 2.52
N VAL A 22 0.61 16.51 2.33
CA VAL A 22 -0.05 15.29 2.78
C VAL A 22 -0.32 15.33 4.30
N LYS A 23 0.68 15.67 5.11
CA LYS A 23 0.53 15.72 6.59
C LYS A 23 -0.44 16.80 7.05
N ASN A 24 -0.38 18.00 6.45
CA ASN A 24 -1.02 19.19 6.99
C ASN A 24 -2.36 19.51 6.30
N THR A 25 -2.64 18.90 5.13
CA THR A 25 -3.87 19.12 4.38
C THR A 25 -4.63 17.81 4.15
N VAL A 26 -4.00 16.80 3.52
CA VAL A 26 -4.72 15.56 3.16
C VAL A 26 -5.20 14.82 4.40
N PHE A 27 -4.32 14.54 5.35
CA PHE A 27 -4.68 13.79 6.57
C PHE A 27 -5.76 14.48 7.42
N PRO A 28 -5.68 15.80 7.72
CA PRO A 28 -6.74 16.50 8.39
C PRO A 28 -8.08 16.50 7.63
N ASN A 29 -8.04 16.72 6.32
CA ASN A 29 -9.25 16.77 5.50
C ASN A 29 -10.01 15.44 5.51
N PHE A 30 -9.31 14.31 5.48
CA PHE A 30 -9.95 12.99 5.50
C PHE A 30 -10.18 12.44 6.91
N SER A 31 -9.66 13.09 7.96
CA SER A 31 -9.87 12.65 9.34
C SER A 31 -11.35 12.70 9.72
N GLY A 32 -11.87 11.62 10.29
CA GLY A 32 -13.28 11.51 10.69
C GLY A 32 -14.25 11.27 9.53
N THR A 33 -13.76 10.99 8.34
CA THR A 33 -14.61 10.61 7.21
C THR A 33 -15.23 9.23 7.46
N PRO A 34 -16.56 9.08 7.32
CA PRO A 34 -17.23 7.79 7.52
C PRO A 34 -16.68 6.70 6.62
N GLY A 35 -16.45 5.52 7.19
CA GLY A 35 -15.95 4.34 6.47
C GLY A 35 -14.46 4.37 6.13
N LEU A 36 -13.71 5.41 6.49
CA LEU A 36 -12.26 5.43 6.34
C LEU A 36 -11.60 4.65 7.49
N ILE A 37 -10.83 3.62 7.13
CA ILE A 37 -10.10 2.74 8.06
C ILE A 37 -8.70 3.26 8.31
N SER A 38 -7.96 3.59 7.25
CA SER A 38 -6.59 4.11 7.38
C SER A 38 -6.18 5.00 6.21
N LEU A 39 -5.24 5.89 6.52
CA LEU A 39 -4.42 6.62 5.55
C LEU A 39 -2.96 6.34 5.86
N THR A 40 -2.19 6.00 4.83
CA THR A 40 -0.75 5.76 4.95
C THR A 40 -0.04 6.38 3.77
N SER A 41 1.09 7.04 4.03
CA SER A 41 1.93 7.58 2.97
C SER A 41 3.39 7.28 3.24
N ASN A 42 4.09 6.81 2.22
CA ASN A 42 5.50 6.49 2.28
C ASN A 42 6.31 7.25 1.22
N SER A 43 7.57 7.43 1.51
CA SER A 43 8.53 8.09 0.64
C SER A 43 9.24 7.02 -0.17
N THR A 44 9.03 7.01 -1.50
CA THR A 44 9.53 5.98 -2.41
C THR A 44 10.47 6.60 -3.43
N GLY A 45 11.76 6.58 -3.17
CA GLY A 45 12.74 7.17 -4.10
C GLY A 45 12.83 8.69 -4.02
N GLU A 46 13.59 9.29 -4.95
CA GLU A 46 13.95 10.73 -4.92
C GLU A 46 12.76 11.66 -5.20
N ASN A 47 11.99 11.35 -6.24
CA ASN A 47 10.89 12.20 -6.71
C ASN A 47 9.55 11.47 -6.68
N SER A 48 9.35 10.57 -5.70
CA SER A 48 8.14 9.80 -5.58
C SER A 48 7.70 9.69 -4.12
N VAL A 49 6.41 9.79 -3.94
CA VAL A 49 5.69 9.42 -2.72
C VAL A 49 4.55 8.48 -3.12
N LEU A 50 4.04 7.74 -2.18
CA LEU A 50 2.87 6.90 -2.39
C LEU A 50 1.91 7.13 -1.25
N SER A 51 0.63 7.22 -1.55
CA SER A 51 -0.43 7.30 -0.53
C SER A 51 -1.44 6.19 -0.75
N MET A 52 -1.84 5.55 0.34
CA MET A 52 -2.85 4.50 0.36
C MET A 52 -3.95 4.85 1.35
N ALA A 53 -5.19 4.85 0.87
CA ALA A 53 -6.40 4.96 1.68
C ALA A 53 -7.10 3.60 1.71
N VAL A 54 -7.51 3.17 2.89
CA VAL A 54 -8.28 1.94 3.11
C VAL A 54 -9.65 2.29 3.63
N TRP A 55 -10.69 1.74 3.00
CA TRP A 55 -12.09 2.00 3.28
C TRP A 55 -12.84 0.72 3.64
N GLU A 56 -13.92 0.86 4.39
CA GLU A 56 -14.82 -0.27 4.70
C GLU A 56 -15.41 -0.89 3.42
N SER A 57 -15.74 -0.04 2.43
CA SER A 57 -16.32 -0.47 1.15
C SER A 57 -16.03 0.52 0.02
N LYS A 58 -16.29 0.09 -1.22
CA LYS A 58 -16.22 0.93 -2.41
C LYS A 58 -17.19 2.12 -2.33
N GLU A 59 -18.38 1.90 -1.79
CA GLU A 59 -19.40 2.94 -1.63
C GLU A 59 -18.91 4.05 -0.69
N SER A 60 -18.24 3.68 0.42
CA SER A 60 -17.63 4.64 1.36
C SER A 60 -16.53 5.46 0.70
N ALA A 61 -15.71 4.83 -0.14
CA ALA A 61 -14.67 5.52 -0.91
C ALA A 61 -15.29 6.48 -1.95
N SER A 62 -16.26 5.98 -2.74
CA SER A 62 -16.90 6.76 -3.80
C SER A 62 -17.71 7.94 -3.27
N ALA A 63 -18.26 7.85 -2.07
CA ALA A 63 -18.91 8.98 -1.40
C ALA A 63 -17.96 10.16 -1.14
N GLN A 64 -16.65 9.98 -1.30
CA GLN A 64 -15.62 11.00 -1.11
C GLN A 64 -14.93 11.42 -2.42
N ASP A 65 -15.43 11.01 -3.57
CA ASP A 65 -14.78 11.28 -4.86
C ASP A 65 -14.63 12.77 -5.13
N ASP A 66 -15.64 13.59 -4.85
CA ASP A 66 -15.54 15.05 -5.02
C ASP A 66 -14.39 15.63 -4.18
N LYS A 67 -14.32 15.24 -2.91
CA LYS A 67 -13.27 15.66 -1.98
C LYS A 67 -11.88 15.16 -2.42
N PHE A 68 -11.81 13.93 -2.95
CA PHE A 68 -10.59 13.39 -3.50
C PHE A 68 -10.13 14.20 -4.72
N GLN A 69 -11.03 14.52 -5.64
CA GLN A 69 -10.72 15.32 -6.82
C GLN A 69 -10.27 16.74 -6.45
N GLU A 70 -10.92 17.40 -5.49
CA GLU A 70 -10.48 18.70 -4.97
C GLU A 70 -9.06 18.61 -4.40
N THR A 71 -8.79 17.61 -3.56
CA THR A 71 -7.45 17.38 -2.99
C THR A 71 -6.39 17.13 -4.06
N MET A 72 -6.73 16.35 -5.10
CA MET A 72 -5.84 16.08 -6.22
C MET A 72 -5.57 17.33 -7.06
N ALA A 73 -6.57 18.20 -7.25
CA ALA A 73 -6.40 19.49 -7.93
C ALA A 73 -5.43 20.42 -7.17
N GLU A 74 -5.53 20.48 -5.84
CA GLU A 74 -4.60 21.24 -5.00
C GLU A 74 -3.18 20.63 -5.04
N ALA A 75 -3.06 19.29 -5.02
CA ALA A 75 -1.79 18.58 -5.08
C ALA A 75 -1.08 18.68 -6.45
N ALA A 76 -1.83 18.99 -7.54
CA ALA A 76 -1.31 19.01 -8.90
C ALA A 76 -0.11 19.99 -9.10
N GLN A 77 0.01 21.01 -8.25
CA GLN A 77 1.17 21.90 -8.26
C GLN A 77 2.51 21.18 -8.05
N PHE A 78 2.50 20.03 -7.35
CA PHE A 78 3.69 19.23 -7.06
C PHE A 78 3.97 18.16 -8.13
N PHE A 79 3.04 17.86 -9.01
CA PHE A 79 3.12 16.73 -9.93
C PHE A 79 3.83 17.10 -11.25
N ALA A 80 4.75 16.23 -11.68
CA ALA A 80 5.37 16.30 -13.01
C ALA A 80 4.48 15.69 -14.11
N ALA A 81 3.62 14.74 -13.73
CA ALA A 81 2.66 14.06 -14.60
C ALA A 81 1.40 13.71 -13.79
N LEU A 82 0.34 13.31 -14.48
CA LEU A 82 -0.85 12.76 -13.79
C LEU A 82 -0.44 11.55 -12.92
N PRO A 83 -0.91 11.47 -11.68
CA PRO A 83 -0.61 10.34 -10.81
C PRO A 83 -1.25 9.06 -11.34
N GLN A 84 -0.60 7.93 -11.08
CA GLN A 84 -1.23 6.63 -11.22
C GLN A 84 -2.15 6.43 -10.01
N ILE A 85 -3.36 5.93 -10.27
CA ILE A 85 -4.36 5.62 -9.24
C ILE A 85 -4.80 4.18 -9.48
N PHE A 86 -4.73 3.37 -8.43
CA PHE A 86 -5.20 1.99 -8.43
C PHE A 86 -6.27 1.81 -7.38
N GLU A 87 -7.32 1.07 -7.72
CA GLU A 87 -8.46 0.84 -6.85
C GLU A 87 -8.90 -0.62 -6.91
N GLY A 88 -9.33 -1.17 -5.77
CA GLY A 88 -9.87 -2.52 -5.73
C GLY A 88 -10.29 -2.98 -4.35
N ASP A 89 -11.10 -4.03 -4.34
CA ASP A 89 -11.41 -4.75 -3.12
C ASP A 89 -10.21 -5.63 -2.70
N ALA A 90 -10.03 -5.79 -1.39
CA ALA A 90 -9.03 -6.71 -0.86
C ALA A 90 -9.32 -8.14 -1.34
N VAL A 91 -8.32 -8.79 -1.90
CA VAL A 91 -8.38 -10.21 -2.32
C VAL A 91 -7.49 -11.10 -1.45
N PHE A 92 -6.56 -10.49 -0.73
CA PHE A 92 -5.66 -11.13 0.21
C PHE A 92 -5.28 -10.13 1.30
N GLY A 93 -5.04 -10.60 2.51
CA GLY A 93 -4.51 -9.75 3.58
C GLY A 93 -4.58 -10.41 4.96
N LYS A 94 -3.67 -9.97 5.84
CA LYS A 94 -3.57 -10.43 7.21
C LYS A 94 -2.91 -9.39 8.10
N VAL A 95 -3.41 -9.25 9.31
CA VAL A 95 -2.80 -8.44 10.38
C VAL A 95 -1.91 -9.34 11.23
N TYR A 96 -0.62 -9.06 11.27
CA TYR A 96 0.39 -9.85 11.99
C TYR A 96 0.67 -9.32 13.39
N GLN A 97 0.42 -8.05 13.62
CA GLN A 97 0.57 -7.40 14.92
C GLN A 97 -0.65 -6.53 15.19
N SER A 98 -1.18 -6.62 16.40
CA SER A 98 -2.24 -5.69 16.82
C SER A 98 -1.75 -4.24 16.75
N ILE A 99 -2.51 -3.38 16.08
CA ILE A 99 -2.20 -1.97 15.91
C ILE A 99 -3.37 -1.16 16.45
N ARG A 100 -3.11 -0.28 17.42
CA ARG A 100 -4.13 0.60 18.00
C ARG A 100 -4.15 1.93 17.26
N LYS A 101 -5.35 2.46 17.02
CA LYS A 101 -5.54 3.75 16.31
C LYS A 101 -4.82 4.93 16.97
N GLU A 102 -4.54 4.84 18.27
CA GLU A 102 -3.83 5.84 19.05
C GLU A 102 -2.30 5.69 18.97
N GLU A 103 -1.81 4.54 18.51
CA GLU A 103 -0.38 4.25 18.43
C GLU A 103 0.22 4.83 17.15
N LYS A 104 1.35 5.50 17.31
CA LYS A 104 2.23 5.85 16.20
C LYS A 104 3.34 4.79 16.11
N LYS A 105 3.12 3.77 15.30
CA LYS A 105 4.20 2.84 14.96
C LYS A 105 5.03 3.43 13.80
N PRO A 106 6.37 3.45 13.90
CA PRO A 106 7.18 3.61 12.71
C PRO A 106 6.90 2.45 11.77
N GLY A 107 7.05 2.67 10.48
CA GLY A 107 6.83 1.63 9.50
C GLY A 107 7.71 1.82 8.28
N TYR A 108 8.02 0.70 7.64
CA TYR A 108 8.69 0.65 6.36
C TYR A 108 7.78 -0.11 5.39
N MET A 109 7.39 0.53 4.30
CA MET A 109 6.38 -0.01 3.40
C MET A 109 7.01 -0.45 2.09
N ARG A 110 6.57 -1.62 1.61
CA ARG A 110 6.85 -2.11 0.27
C ARG A 110 5.52 -2.34 -0.44
N ILE A 111 5.42 -1.84 -1.66
CA ILE A 111 4.32 -2.12 -2.60
C ILE A 111 4.92 -2.69 -3.86
N VAL A 112 4.36 -3.78 -4.36
CA VAL A 112 4.73 -4.42 -5.63
C VAL A 112 3.53 -4.37 -6.57
N ILE A 113 3.75 -3.87 -7.77
CA ILE A 113 2.72 -3.68 -8.80
C ILE A 113 3.14 -4.41 -10.05
N GLY A 114 2.30 -5.28 -10.57
CA GLY A 114 2.57 -6.02 -11.79
C GLY A 114 1.30 -6.52 -12.48
N VAL A 115 1.29 -6.49 -13.80
CA VAL A 115 0.22 -7.09 -14.60
C VAL A 115 0.34 -8.60 -14.53
N VAL A 116 -0.71 -9.31 -14.13
CA VAL A 116 -0.71 -10.77 -14.04
C VAL A 116 -1.38 -11.41 -15.23
N LYS A 117 -0.86 -12.56 -15.66
CA LYS A 117 -1.42 -13.35 -16.76
C LYS A 117 -2.66 -14.13 -16.32
N ASP A 118 -2.70 -14.52 -15.04
CA ASP A 118 -3.77 -15.30 -14.42
C ASP A 118 -3.94 -14.88 -12.95
N LYS A 119 -5.12 -14.32 -12.63
CA LYS A 119 -5.42 -13.81 -11.29
C LYS A 119 -5.54 -14.93 -10.25
N GLU A 120 -6.10 -16.07 -10.62
CA GLU A 120 -6.28 -17.21 -9.72
C GLU A 120 -4.91 -17.79 -9.36
N ALA A 121 -4.06 -18.04 -10.34
CA ALA A 121 -2.70 -18.48 -10.11
C ALA A 121 -1.86 -17.49 -9.28
N ALA A 122 -2.03 -16.18 -9.51
CA ALA A 122 -1.36 -15.16 -8.72
C ALA A 122 -1.82 -15.14 -7.25
N LEU A 123 -3.13 -15.32 -7.01
CA LEU A 123 -3.70 -15.38 -5.67
C LEU A 123 -3.27 -16.66 -4.93
N ASP A 124 -3.27 -17.80 -5.61
CA ASP A 124 -2.79 -19.07 -5.06
C ASP A 124 -1.31 -18.96 -4.68
N ASN A 125 -0.49 -18.32 -5.55
CA ASN A 125 0.90 -18.06 -5.24
C ASN A 125 1.10 -17.19 -3.98
N LEU A 126 0.28 -16.15 -3.80
CA LEU A 126 0.32 -15.34 -2.58
C LEU A 126 0.04 -16.19 -1.34
N LYS A 127 -0.96 -17.08 -1.40
CA LYS A 127 -1.37 -17.93 -0.27
C LYS A 127 -0.38 -19.07 0.01
N ASP A 128 0.06 -19.76 -1.04
CA ASP A 128 0.79 -21.00 -0.89
C ASP A 128 2.31 -20.78 -0.74
N ASN A 129 2.85 -19.71 -1.31
CA ASN A 129 4.30 -19.48 -1.35
C ASN A 129 4.74 -18.22 -0.58
N VAL A 130 3.93 -17.15 -0.58
CA VAL A 130 4.32 -15.88 0.03
C VAL A 130 3.87 -15.79 1.49
N GLU A 131 2.62 -16.13 1.79
CA GLU A 131 2.07 -16.07 3.15
C GLU A 131 2.88 -16.89 4.17
N PRO A 132 3.34 -18.12 3.88
CA PRO A 132 4.17 -18.88 4.83
C PRO A 132 5.47 -18.18 5.20
N ILE A 133 6.08 -17.41 4.28
CA ILE A 133 7.28 -16.62 4.58
C ILE A 133 6.92 -15.46 5.51
N TYR A 134 5.79 -14.81 5.27
CA TYR A 134 5.31 -13.74 6.11
C TYR A 134 4.96 -14.22 7.53
N ASP A 135 4.38 -15.42 7.66
CA ASP A 135 4.06 -16.03 8.96
C ASP A 135 5.31 -16.30 9.81
N GLU A 136 6.45 -16.56 9.17
CA GLU A 136 7.75 -16.77 9.84
C GLU A 136 8.59 -15.49 9.98
N SER A 137 8.11 -14.36 9.47
CA SER A 137 8.91 -13.12 9.43
C SER A 137 8.71 -12.30 10.70
N ASN A 138 9.80 -11.73 11.20
CA ASN A 138 9.74 -10.76 12.30
C ASN A 138 9.38 -9.37 11.76
N GLY A 139 8.76 -8.56 12.59
CA GLY A 139 8.50 -7.15 12.32
C GLY A 139 7.44 -6.86 11.26
N LEU A 140 6.80 -7.86 10.65
CA LEU A 140 5.67 -7.63 9.76
C LEU A 140 4.45 -7.20 10.57
N GLN A 141 3.88 -6.03 10.23
CA GLN A 141 2.70 -5.50 10.89
C GLN A 141 1.42 -5.97 10.18
N ILE A 142 1.37 -5.76 8.87
CA ILE A 142 0.19 -6.05 8.06
C ILE A 142 0.59 -6.25 6.60
N THR A 143 -0.13 -7.10 5.90
CA THR A 143 -0.03 -7.29 4.45
C THR A 143 -1.41 -7.24 3.80
N GLY A 144 -1.44 -6.98 2.50
CA GLY A 144 -2.64 -7.07 1.69
C GLY A 144 -2.37 -7.05 0.20
N ALA A 145 -3.39 -7.40 -0.57
CA ALA A 145 -3.37 -7.28 -2.02
C ALA A 145 -4.76 -6.97 -2.58
N ILE A 146 -4.76 -6.28 -3.71
CA ILE A 146 -5.93 -6.00 -4.53
C ILE A 146 -5.64 -6.33 -5.98
N PHE A 147 -6.70 -6.49 -6.77
CA PHE A 147 -6.62 -6.38 -8.22
C PHE A 147 -7.30 -5.10 -8.69
N ASP A 148 -6.60 -4.35 -9.55
CA ASP A 148 -7.18 -3.32 -10.39
C ASP A 148 -7.06 -3.81 -11.83
N GLU A 149 -8.19 -4.20 -12.43
CA GLU A 149 -8.21 -4.99 -13.67
C GLU A 149 -7.25 -6.20 -13.55
N ASP A 150 -6.30 -6.36 -14.48
CA ASP A 150 -5.31 -7.45 -14.48
C ASP A 150 -4.01 -7.08 -13.73
N THR A 151 -4.01 -5.95 -13.04
CA THR A 151 -2.86 -5.51 -12.24
C THR A 151 -3.02 -5.98 -10.79
N LEU A 152 -2.06 -6.78 -10.32
CA LEU A 152 -1.92 -7.13 -8.91
C LEU A 152 -1.13 -6.04 -8.21
N ILE A 153 -1.68 -5.50 -7.15
CA ILE A 153 -1.00 -4.60 -6.22
C ILE A 153 -0.93 -5.29 -4.86
N SER A 154 0.24 -5.73 -4.46
CA SER A 154 0.50 -6.28 -3.13
C SER A 154 1.31 -5.31 -2.29
N TRP A 155 0.99 -5.21 -1.01
CA TRP A 155 1.66 -4.30 -0.10
C TRP A 155 1.87 -4.93 1.27
N ASN A 156 2.91 -4.45 1.96
CA ASN A 156 3.21 -4.84 3.33
C ASN A 156 3.87 -3.68 4.08
N ILE A 157 3.62 -3.65 5.39
CA ILE A 157 4.21 -2.68 6.32
C ILE A 157 4.99 -3.45 7.39
N TRP A 158 6.23 -3.03 7.61
CA TRP A 158 7.20 -3.63 8.52
C TRP A 158 7.59 -2.65 9.62
N ASP A 159 8.07 -3.15 10.74
CA ASP A 159 8.61 -2.31 11.82
C ASP A 159 9.88 -1.58 11.37
N SER A 160 10.70 -2.21 10.51
CA SER A 160 11.95 -1.64 10.02
C SER A 160 12.28 -2.08 8.58
N GLU A 161 13.24 -1.36 7.97
CA GLU A 161 13.85 -1.75 6.70
C GLU A 161 14.61 -3.08 6.79
N GLU A 162 15.26 -3.34 7.93
CA GLU A 162 16.02 -4.56 8.18
C GLU A 162 15.10 -5.80 8.17
N ASP A 163 13.95 -5.73 8.84
CA ASP A 163 12.96 -6.80 8.87
C ASP A 163 12.43 -7.08 7.46
N MET A 164 12.08 -6.03 6.73
CA MET A 164 11.62 -6.14 5.34
C MET A 164 12.68 -6.78 4.44
N ASN A 165 13.94 -6.35 4.55
CA ASN A 165 15.02 -6.89 3.73
C ASN A 165 15.29 -8.37 4.05
N THR A 166 15.21 -8.77 5.31
CA THR A 166 15.37 -10.16 5.74
C THR A 166 14.30 -11.06 5.13
N ALA A 167 13.04 -10.63 5.15
CA ALA A 167 11.96 -11.36 4.48
C ALA A 167 12.12 -11.35 2.94
N SER A 168 12.59 -10.24 2.36
CA SER A 168 12.80 -10.12 0.91
C SER A 168 13.83 -11.10 0.38
N LEU A 169 14.87 -11.45 1.15
CA LEU A 169 15.84 -12.47 0.75
C LEU A 169 15.19 -13.86 0.64
N LYS A 170 14.32 -14.22 1.58
CA LYS A 170 13.58 -15.50 1.51
C LYS A 170 12.59 -15.51 0.32
N LEU A 171 11.93 -14.38 0.06
CA LEU A 171 11.04 -14.25 -1.10
C LEU A 171 11.82 -14.36 -2.42
N GLN A 172 13.03 -13.81 -2.48
CA GLN A 172 13.88 -13.91 -3.67
C GLN A 172 14.27 -15.35 -3.99
N GLU A 173 14.58 -16.16 -2.97
CA GLU A 173 14.85 -17.59 -3.14
C GLU A 173 13.69 -18.34 -3.80
N ILE A 174 12.44 -17.99 -3.45
CA ILE A 174 11.23 -18.56 -4.07
C ILE A 174 11.04 -18.03 -5.50
N LEU A 175 11.28 -16.73 -5.74
CA LEU A 175 11.22 -16.13 -7.07
C LEU A 175 12.20 -16.79 -8.04
N ASP A 176 13.37 -17.21 -7.57
CA ASP A 176 14.41 -17.86 -8.37
C ASP A 176 14.04 -19.32 -8.73
N ILE A 177 13.12 -19.97 -8.00
CA ILE A 177 12.64 -21.34 -8.28
C ILE A 177 11.75 -21.43 -9.55
N GLY A 178 11.56 -20.33 -10.28
CA GLY A 178 11.04 -20.35 -11.65
C GLY A 178 9.51 -20.26 -11.80
N ALA A 179 8.73 -20.63 -10.77
CA ALA A 179 7.27 -20.63 -10.85
C ALA A 179 6.67 -19.20 -10.86
N GLN A 180 7.37 -18.21 -10.35
CA GLN A 180 6.85 -16.84 -10.25
C GLN A 180 7.17 -15.96 -11.46
N ARG A 181 8.19 -16.29 -12.26
CA ARG A 181 8.52 -15.51 -13.46
C ARG A 181 7.43 -15.55 -14.53
N ASP A 182 6.61 -16.60 -14.53
CA ASP A 182 5.51 -16.76 -15.49
C ASP A 182 4.18 -16.14 -15.02
N LEU A 183 4.07 -15.68 -13.78
CA LEU A 183 2.84 -15.08 -13.27
C LEU A 183 2.58 -13.67 -13.82
N PHE A 184 3.65 -12.92 -14.11
CA PHE A 184 3.54 -11.53 -14.55
C PHE A 184 3.76 -11.40 -16.07
N ASP A 185 3.10 -10.42 -16.65
CA ASP A 185 3.39 -9.93 -17.99
C ASP A 185 4.38 -8.76 -17.88
N GLY A 186 5.66 -9.09 -17.97
CA GLY A 186 6.77 -8.19 -17.70
C GLY A 186 7.25 -8.20 -16.25
N ASP A 187 8.20 -7.32 -15.93
CA ASP A 187 8.78 -7.22 -14.59
C ASP A 187 7.90 -6.36 -13.68
N PRO A 188 7.51 -6.84 -12.48
CA PRO A 188 6.78 -6.03 -11.52
C PRO A 188 7.65 -4.89 -10.98
N ILE A 189 7.01 -3.77 -10.67
CA ILE A 189 7.65 -2.58 -10.10
C ILE A 189 7.47 -2.59 -8.59
N ALA A 190 8.55 -2.39 -7.84
CA ALA A 190 8.52 -2.25 -6.39
C ALA A 190 8.72 -0.79 -5.97
N TYR A 191 7.84 -0.30 -5.10
CA TYR A 191 7.93 0.98 -4.42
C TYR A 191 8.23 0.72 -2.94
N ILE A 192 9.38 1.19 -2.47
CA ILE A 192 9.89 0.87 -1.14
C ILE A 192 10.31 2.15 -0.43
N GLY A 193 9.97 2.29 0.86
CA GLY A 193 10.45 3.41 1.65
C GLY A 193 9.77 3.55 3.02
N PRO A 194 10.30 4.47 3.84
CA PRO A 194 9.74 4.73 5.16
C PRO A 194 8.33 5.34 5.06
N VAL A 195 7.46 4.93 5.97
CA VAL A 195 6.17 5.56 6.20
C VAL A 195 6.42 6.89 6.92
N TYR A 196 6.21 8.00 6.22
CA TYR A 196 6.41 9.33 6.80
C TYR A 196 5.13 9.93 7.42
N ALA A 197 3.97 9.41 7.04
CA ALA A 197 2.67 9.74 7.61
C ALA A 197 1.77 8.50 7.57
N GLY A 198 1.13 8.21 8.68
CA GLY A 198 0.19 7.09 8.81
C GLY A 198 -0.78 7.35 9.94
N ARG A 199 -2.04 6.95 9.74
CA ARG A 199 -3.08 7.00 10.75
C ARG A 199 -4.09 5.90 10.52
N LEU A 200 -4.38 5.16 11.60
CA LEU A 200 -5.53 4.28 11.71
C LEU A 200 -6.70 5.04 12.35
N PHE A 201 -7.90 4.74 11.89
CA PHE A 201 -9.14 5.29 12.45
C PHE A 201 -9.93 4.24 13.23
N ILE A 202 -9.55 2.96 13.08
CA ILE A 202 -10.04 1.82 13.86
C ILE A 202 -8.84 1.05 14.43
N ASP A 203 -9.08 0.23 15.45
CA ASP A 203 -8.07 -0.74 15.91
C ASP A 203 -8.04 -1.94 14.95
N LEU A 204 -6.85 -2.47 14.72
CA LEU A 204 -6.65 -3.73 14.01
C LEU A 204 -6.10 -4.76 15.01
N ASN A 205 -6.63 -5.98 14.97
CA ASN A 205 -6.18 -7.06 15.85
C ASN A 205 -5.38 -8.11 15.06
N GLU A 206 -4.37 -8.67 15.71
CA GLU A 206 -3.59 -9.78 15.17
C GLU A 206 -4.51 -10.94 14.74
N GLY A 207 -4.24 -11.48 13.57
CA GLY A 207 -5.04 -12.56 12.96
C GLY A 207 -6.26 -12.08 12.17
N GLU A 208 -6.62 -10.79 12.20
CA GLU A 208 -7.68 -10.27 11.34
C GLU A 208 -7.27 -10.36 9.87
N THR A 209 -8.21 -10.77 9.02
CA THR A 209 -8.08 -10.76 7.57
C THR A 209 -8.94 -9.64 7.00
N PRO A 210 -8.36 -8.67 6.27
CA PRO A 210 -9.10 -7.54 5.68
C PRO A 210 -9.91 -7.92 4.42
N VAL A 211 -10.20 -9.19 4.21
CA VAL A 211 -10.91 -9.74 3.03
C VAL A 211 -12.36 -10.02 3.37
#